data_0d43bc8047e6e6b8f0403970ac9dcfff
#
_entry.id   0d43bc8047e6e6b8f0403970ac9dcfff
#
_cell.length_a   1.000
_cell.length_b   1.000
_cell.length_c   1.000
_cell.angle_alpha   90.00
_cell.angle_beta   90.00
_cell.angle_gamma   90.00
#
_symmetry.space_group_name_H-M   'P 1'
#
loop_
_entity.id
_entity.type
_entity.pdbx_description
1 polymer ?
#
loop_
_entity_poly.entity_id
_entity_poly.type
_entity_poly.pdbx_seq_one_letter_code
_entity_poly.pdbx_strand_id
1 'polypeptide(L)'
;MKQNVKNIKGIELVCMHCQTSISFVFETHKAFLNECPNCGAEWLPQTLNIEAMRNIKHTLKTLREASGVDISLICDDIEIK
;
A
#
# COMPACT_ATOMS: atom_id res chain seq x y z
N MET A 1 -5.04 -8.25 -15.50
CA MET A 1 -3.98 -8.90 -14.67
C MET A 1 -4.52 -9.13 -13.26
N LYS A 2 -4.12 -10.22 -12.64
CA LYS A 2 -4.49 -10.52 -11.26
C LYS A 2 -3.24 -10.80 -10.45
N GLN A 3 -3.23 -10.37 -9.18
CA GLN A 3 -2.17 -10.70 -8.23
C GLN A 3 -2.82 -11.35 -7.01
N ASN A 4 -2.34 -12.53 -6.66
CA ASN A 4 -2.81 -13.21 -5.47
C ASN A 4 -2.39 -12.41 -4.24
N VAL A 5 -3.31 -12.28 -3.26
CA VAL A 5 -3.01 -11.48 -2.07
C VAL A 5 -1.84 -12.04 -1.27
N LYS A 6 -1.53 -13.33 -1.42
CA LYS A 6 -0.38 -13.93 -0.75
C LYS A 6 0.95 -13.40 -1.29
N ASN A 7 0.94 -12.80 -2.48
CA ASN A 7 2.13 -12.21 -3.07
C ASN A 7 2.30 -10.73 -2.72
N ILE A 8 1.31 -10.14 -2.06
CA ILE A 8 1.35 -8.73 -1.68
C ILE A 8 1.93 -8.61 -0.28
N LYS A 9 3.08 -7.95 -0.17
CA LYS A 9 3.80 -7.84 1.09
C LYS A 9 3.74 -6.44 1.68
N GLY A 10 3.34 -5.46 0.92
CA GLY A 10 3.31 -4.09 1.39
C GLY A 10 2.91 -3.10 0.32
N ILE A 11 3.11 -1.84 0.64
CA ILE A 11 2.78 -0.72 -0.22
C ILE A 11 4.01 0.18 -0.30
N GLU A 12 4.34 0.65 -1.50
CA GLU A 12 5.40 1.63 -1.69
C GLU A 12 4.80 2.95 -2.12
N LEU A 13 5.27 4.02 -1.49
CA LEU A 13 4.92 5.39 -1.88
C LEU A 13 6.15 6.06 -2.46
N VAL A 14 6.03 6.60 -3.67
CA VAL A 14 7.11 7.32 -4.34
C VAL A 14 6.65 8.74 -4.58
N CYS A 15 7.38 9.71 -4.05
CA CYS A 15 7.04 11.11 -4.20
C CYS A 15 7.22 11.54 -5.66
N MET A 16 6.18 12.14 -6.24
CA MET A 16 6.23 12.61 -7.62
C MET A 16 7.05 13.87 -7.78
N HIS A 17 7.36 14.56 -6.69
CA HIS A 17 8.11 15.82 -6.72
C HIS A 17 9.60 15.64 -6.53
N CYS A 18 10.01 14.81 -5.57
CA CYS A 18 11.44 14.64 -5.24
C CYS A 18 11.93 13.21 -5.38
N GLN A 19 11.08 12.27 -5.76
CA GLN A 19 11.41 10.86 -5.98
C GLN A 19 11.79 10.09 -4.70
N THR A 20 11.54 10.67 -3.54
CA THR A 20 11.72 9.94 -2.29
C THR A 20 10.74 8.78 -2.23
N SER A 21 11.22 7.60 -1.91
CA SER A 21 10.35 6.42 -1.82
C SER A 21 10.41 5.82 -0.43
N ILE A 22 9.26 5.32 0.04
CA ILE A 22 9.14 4.64 1.32
C ILE A 22 8.27 3.41 1.12
N SER A 23 8.74 2.27 1.60
CA SER A 23 8.00 1.02 1.54
C SER A 23 7.44 0.70 2.92
N PHE A 24 6.17 0.32 2.95
CA PHE A 24 5.48 -0.10 4.17
C PHE A 24 5.15 -1.58 4.04
N VAL A 25 5.99 -2.42 4.62
CA VAL A 25 5.76 -3.86 4.63
C VAL A 25 4.79 -4.20 5.74
N PHE A 26 3.82 -5.06 5.47
CA PHE A 26 2.73 -5.35 6.41
C PHE A 26 3.21 -5.91 7.75
N GLU A 27 4.36 -6.54 7.79
CA GLU A 27 4.90 -7.12 9.01
C GLU A 27 5.65 -6.13 9.88
N THR A 28 5.90 -4.92 9.39
CA THR A 28 6.56 -3.88 10.17
C THR A 28 5.53 -2.97 10.83
N HIS A 29 5.94 -2.31 11.90
CA HIS A 29 5.08 -1.37 12.62
C HIS A 29 5.28 0.07 12.16
N LYS A 30 5.84 0.27 10.97
CA LYS A 30 6.05 1.61 10.43
C LYS A 30 4.71 2.29 10.18
N ALA A 31 4.55 3.50 10.66
CA ALA A 31 3.34 4.29 10.46
C ALA A 31 3.31 4.85 9.04
N PHE A 32 2.11 4.89 8.45
CA PHE A 32 1.94 5.54 7.15
C PHE A 32 2.07 7.05 7.29
N LEU A 33 2.60 7.67 6.24
CA LEU A 33 2.75 9.11 6.16
C LEU A 33 1.85 9.63 5.04
N ASN A 34 1.23 10.78 5.27
CA ASN A 34 0.43 11.43 4.23
C ASN A 34 1.16 12.58 3.55
N GLU A 35 2.39 12.87 3.98
CA GLU A 35 3.24 13.89 3.38
C GLU A 35 4.64 13.33 3.17
N CYS A 36 5.33 13.84 2.15
CA CYS A 36 6.70 13.46 1.91
C CYS A 36 7.60 13.95 3.05
N PRO A 37 8.38 13.08 3.70
CA PRO A 37 9.26 13.50 4.77
C PRO A 37 10.46 14.32 4.29
N ASN A 38 10.72 14.34 2.99
CA ASN A 38 11.83 15.07 2.42
C ASN A 38 11.44 16.45 1.91
N CYS A 39 10.41 16.55 1.08
CA CYS A 39 10.02 17.82 0.48
C CYS A 39 8.71 18.39 1.00
N GLY A 40 7.97 17.66 1.82
CA GLY A 40 6.71 18.12 2.39
C GLY A 40 5.51 18.05 1.46
N ALA A 41 5.66 17.47 0.26
CA ALA A 41 4.55 17.34 -0.67
C ALA A 41 3.44 16.47 -0.07
N GLU A 42 2.20 16.84 -0.30
CA GLU A 42 1.07 16.04 0.15
C GLU A 42 0.95 14.80 -0.73
N TRP A 43 1.03 13.62 -0.12
CA TRP A 43 0.89 12.36 -0.83
C TRP A 43 -0.54 11.86 -0.87
N LEU A 44 -1.25 11.99 0.24
CA LEU A 44 -2.60 11.47 0.38
C LEU A 44 -3.54 12.61 0.78
N PRO A 45 -4.80 12.58 0.31
CA PRO A 45 -5.76 13.60 0.69
C PRO A 45 -5.95 13.66 2.21
N GLN A 46 -6.16 14.85 2.74
CA GLN A 46 -6.40 15.01 4.17
C GLN A 46 -7.70 14.33 4.62
N THR A 47 -8.60 14.05 3.69
CA THR A 47 -9.82 13.30 3.98
C THR A 47 -9.54 11.82 4.25
N LEU A 48 -8.39 11.32 3.78
CA LEU A 48 -7.96 9.95 4.06
C LEU A 48 -7.09 9.97 5.31
N ASN A 49 -7.63 9.51 6.42
CA ASN A 49 -6.89 9.51 7.67
C ASN A 49 -5.94 8.31 7.75
N ILE A 50 -4.98 8.41 8.69
CA ILE A 50 -3.98 7.35 8.87
C ILE A 50 -4.63 6.06 9.35
N GLU A 51 -5.74 6.16 10.06
CA GLU A 51 -6.46 4.99 10.54
C GLU A 51 -7.01 4.16 9.39
N ALA A 52 -7.50 4.81 8.32
CA ALA A 52 -7.96 4.11 7.13
C ALA A 52 -6.82 3.32 6.47
N MET A 53 -5.62 3.91 6.40
CA MET A 53 -4.46 3.22 5.85
C MET A 53 -4.04 2.04 6.72
N ARG A 54 -4.13 2.20 8.04
CA ARG A 54 -3.85 1.11 8.97
C ARG A 54 -4.84 -0.03 8.80
N ASN A 55 -6.11 0.30 8.57
CA ASN A 55 -7.14 -0.70 8.34
C ASN A 55 -6.92 -1.47 7.05
N ILE A 56 -6.48 -0.80 5.97
CA ILE A 56 -6.13 -1.46 4.72
C ILE A 56 -5.00 -2.46 4.94
N LYS A 57 -3.96 -2.04 5.65
CA LYS A 57 -2.82 -2.91 5.97
C LYS A 57 -3.28 -4.14 6.73
N HIS A 58 -4.10 -3.94 7.76
CA HIS A 58 -4.60 -5.04 8.59
C HIS A 58 -5.49 -5.98 7.78
N THR A 59 -6.36 -5.43 6.95
CA THR A 59 -7.26 -6.21 6.11
C THR A 59 -6.49 -7.08 5.13
N LEU A 60 -5.50 -6.52 4.44
CA LEU A 60 -4.70 -7.27 3.49
C LEU A 60 -3.90 -8.38 4.17
N LYS A 61 -3.38 -8.11 5.37
CA LYS A 61 -2.68 -9.13 6.14
C LYS A 61 -3.61 -10.28 6.50
N THR A 62 -4.82 -9.96 6.94
CA THR A 62 -5.83 -10.96 7.29
C THR A 62 -6.23 -11.80 6.08
N LEU A 63 -6.40 -11.16 4.92
CA LEU A 63 -6.74 -11.86 3.69
C LEU A 63 -5.65 -12.84 3.26
N ARG A 64 -4.39 -12.51 3.52
CA ARG A 64 -3.28 -13.41 3.20
C ARG A 64 -3.32 -14.69 4.03
N GLU A 65 -3.91 -14.65 5.20
CA GLU A 65 -3.98 -15.77 6.13
C GLU A 65 -5.23 -16.63 5.91
N ALA A 66 -6.13 -16.22 5.01
CA ALA A 66 -7.34 -16.98 4.73
C ALA A 66 -6.99 -18.34 4.10
N SER A 67 -7.58 -19.40 4.63
CA SER A 67 -7.28 -20.76 4.19
C SER A 67 -8.39 -21.42 3.38
N GLY A 68 -9.60 -20.87 3.43
CA GLY A 68 -10.75 -21.45 2.75
C GLY A 68 -11.05 -20.86 1.39
N VAL A 69 -10.24 -19.90 0.92
CA VAL A 69 -10.50 -19.19 -0.31
C VAL A 69 -9.17 -18.71 -0.89
N ASP A 70 -9.12 -18.62 -2.21
CA ASP A 70 -7.99 -18.07 -2.93
C ASP A 70 -8.38 -16.65 -3.40
N ILE A 71 -7.74 -15.65 -2.84
CA ILE A 71 -8.10 -14.24 -3.07
C ILE A 71 -7.06 -13.58 -3.95
N SER A 72 -7.51 -12.90 -5.00
CA SER A 72 -6.63 -12.15 -5.89
C SER A 72 -7.16 -10.74 -6.08
N LEU A 73 -6.24 -9.80 -6.22
CA LEU A 73 -6.58 -8.43 -6.59
C LEU A 73 -6.61 -8.34 -8.11
N ILE A 74 -7.69 -7.75 -8.63
CA ILE A 74 -7.84 -7.57 -10.06
C ILE A 74 -7.20 -6.23 -10.42
N CYS A 75 -6.23 -6.28 -11.32
CA CYS A 75 -5.49 -5.11 -11.74
C CYS A 75 -5.71 -4.86 -13.22
N ASP A 76 -5.61 -3.60 -13.64
CA ASP A 76 -5.67 -3.27 -15.06
C ASP A 76 -4.45 -3.86 -15.77
N ASP A 77 -4.66 -4.26 -17.04
CA ASP A 77 -3.55 -4.68 -17.89
C ASP A 77 -2.81 -3.44 -18.37
N ILE A 78 -1.75 -3.10 -17.66
CA ILE A 78 -0.96 -1.93 -17.99
C ILE A 78 0.25 -2.37 -18.80
N GLU A 79 0.38 -1.79 -20.00
CA GLU A 79 1.59 -1.98 -20.77
C GLU A 79 2.71 -1.17 -20.16
N ILE A 80 3.76 -1.86 -19.79
CA ILE A 80 4.95 -1.19 -19.27
C ILE A 80 5.78 -0.74 -20.47
N LYS A 81 5.93 0.54 -20.57
CA LYS A 81 6.73 1.12 -21.64
C LYS A 81 8.16 1.34 -21.19
#